data_707a55efaec6bfdedeaf1d2e163d754b
#
_entry.id   707a55efaec6bfdedeaf1d2e163d754b
#
_cell.length_a   1.000
_cell.length_b   1.000
_cell.length_c   1.000
_cell.angle_alpha   90.00
_cell.angle_beta   90.00
_cell.angle_gamma   90.00
#
_symmetry.space_group_name_H-M   'P 1'
#
loop_
_entity.id
_entity.type
_entity.pdbx_description
1 polymer ?
#
loop_
_entity_poly.entity_id
_entity_poly.type
_entity_poly.pdbx_seq_one_letter_code
_entity_poly.pdbx_strand_id
1 'polypeptide(L)'
;ASNVTLTTVYLPAVNTPQPLWSRNRTDRAQVIPDPLFDPRLCADAVWSAVQRPSRKVFVGRTTWLMALAQQFTPALADRQAAKMITAQQGDPQLPRLGNLDQPEDGPAAIDGPDTERVIRPLIGFVSSRQIAALKVAAVGVLAGLAVTAGLAIGSSKR
;
A
#
# COMPACT_ATOMS: atom_id res chain seq x y z
N ALA A 1 20.58 -3.51 -24.72
CA ALA A 1 19.43 -3.49 -23.81
C ALA A 1 19.92 -3.93 -22.44
N SER A 2 19.60 -3.18 -21.36
CA SER A 2 19.95 -3.56 -19.99
C SER A 2 19.02 -4.68 -19.52
N ASN A 3 19.59 -5.69 -18.85
CA ASN A 3 18.83 -6.78 -18.22
C ASN A 3 18.28 -6.38 -16.83
N VAL A 4 18.16 -5.08 -16.55
CA VAL A 4 17.68 -4.55 -15.29
C VAL A 4 16.18 -4.28 -15.39
N THR A 5 15.43 -4.86 -14.45
CA THR A 5 13.98 -4.61 -14.30
C THR A 5 13.74 -3.81 -13.04
N LEU A 6 13.00 -2.71 -13.14
CA LEU A 6 12.62 -1.87 -12.01
C LEU A 6 11.16 -2.12 -11.63
N THR A 7 10.93 -2.48 -10.38
CA THR A 7 9.59 -2.59 -9.79
C THR A 7 9.44 -1.63 -8.62
N THR A 8 8.39 -0.83 -8.63
CA THR A 8 8.04 0.03 -7.49
C THR A 8 7.02 -0.68 -6.60
N VAL A 9 7.36 -0.90 -5.33
CA VAL A 9 6.45 -1.48 -4.34
C VAL A 9 5.95 -0.36 -3.42
N TYR A 10 4.65 -0.14 -3.40
CA TYR A 10 3.99 0.83 -2.53
C TYR A 10 3.59 0.15 -1.23
N LEU A 11 4.27 0.53 -0.13
CA LEU A 11 4.02 -0.04 1.19
C LEU A 11 3.02 0.82 1.97
N PRO A 12 2.11 0.20 2.74
CA PRO A 12 1.20 0.90 3.65
C PRO A 12 1.89 1.24 4.98
N ALA A 13 1.14 1.66 5.98
CA ALA A 13 1.59 1.67 7.36
C ALA A 13 1.81 0.25 7.86
N VAL A 14 2.99 -0.05 8.39
CA VAL A 14 3.44 -1.41 8.75
C VAL A 14 3.86 -1.46 10.21
N ASN A 15 3.41 -2.48 10.93
CA ASN A 15 3.79 -2.69 12.33
C ASN A 15 5.22 -3.24 12.45
N THR A 16 6.18 -2.34 12.49
CA THR A 16 7.60 -2.67 12.69
C THR A 16 8.16 -1.93 13.90
N PRO A 17 9.26 -2.37 14.49
CA PRO A 17 9.88 -1.65 15.62
C PRO A 17 10.55 -0.33 15.20
N GLN A 18 10.58 0.01 13.93
CA GLN A 18 11.23 1.21 13.41
C GLN A 18 10.90 2.51 14.19
N PRO A 19 9.64 2.81 14.58
CA PRO A 19 9.34 4.00 15.38
C PRO A 19 10.02 4.02 16.75
N LEU A 20 10.33 2.84 17.31
CA LEU A 20 11.06 2.70 18.58
C LEU A 20 12.56 2.93 18.41
N TRP A 21 13.11 2.64 17.25
CA TRP A 21 14.54 2.68 16.95
C TRP A 21 14.97 3.95 16.21
N SER A 22 14.07 4.62 15.51
CA SER A 22 14.41 5.80 14.73
C SER A 22 14.79 6.98 15.60
N ARG A 23 15.68 7.83 15.05
CA ARG A 23 15.95 9.15 15.66
C ARG A 23 14.67 9.97 15.69
N ASN A 24 14.35 10.49 16.86
CA ASN A 24 13.24 11.40 17.06
C ASN A 24 13.76 12.74 17.61
N ARG A 25 13.56 13.81 16.84
CA ARG A 25 13.91 15.19 17.23
C ARG A 25 12.69 16.01 17.61
N THR A 26 11.51 15.40 17.56
CA THR A 26 10.27 16.03 18.00
C THR A 26 10.07 15.80 19.49
N ASP A 27 9.23 16.60 20.11
CA ASP A 27 8.81 16.45 21.50
C ASP A 27 7.63 15.47 21.66
N ARG A 28 7.35 14.67 20.61
CA ARG A 28 6.22 13.72 20.57
C ARG A 28 6.63 12.35 20.07
N ALA A 29 5.99 11.32 20.61
CA ALA A 29 6.14 9.96 20.13
C ALA A 29 5.65 9.82 18.69
N GLN A 30 6.35 9.02 17.89
CA GLN A 30 5.89 8.68 16.56
C GLN A 30 4.82 7.56 16.66
N VAL A 31 3.63 7.85 16.18
CA VAL A 31 2.52 6.90 16.08
C VAL A 31 2.32 6.47 14.63
N ILE A 32 2.17 5.17 14.40
CA ILE A 32 1.84 4.65 13.07
C ILE A 32 0.31 4.74 12.89
N PRO A 33 -0.18 5.46 11.86
CA PRO A 33 -1.62 5.63 11.63
C PRO A 33 -2.28 4.36 11.12
N ASP A 34 -3.57 4.18 11.43
CA ASP A 34 -4.39 3.11 10.87
C ASP A 34 -4.70 3.33 9.37
N PRO A 35 -4.92 2.26 8.62
CA PRO A 35 -4.85 0.84 9.00
C PRO A 35 -3.42 0.32 9.02
N LEU A 36 -3.10 -0.49 10.02
CA LEU A 36 -1.77 -1.04 10.26
C LEU A 36 -1.67 -2.47 9.70
N PHE A 37 -0.61 -2.75 8.95
CA PHE A 37 -0.44 -4.04 8.25
C PHE A 37 0.70 -4.87 8.83
N ASP A 38 0.58 -6.20 8.64
CA ASP A 38 1.63 -7.15 9.01
C ASP A 38 2.88 -6.94 8.12
N PRO A 39 4.09 -6.84 8.69
CA PRO A 39 5.33 -6.71 7.92
C PRO A 39 5.58 -7.90 6.97
N ARG A 40 5.11 -9.10 7.32
CA ARG A 40 5.26 -10.29 6.46
C ARG A 40 4.50 -10.13 5.15
N LEU A 41 3.36 -9.45 5.14
CA LEU A 41 2.63 -9.13 3.92
C LEU A 41 3.46 -8.28 2.96
N CYS A 42 4.24 -7.34 3.47
CA CYS A 42 5.13 -6.52 2.66
C CYS A 42 6.29 -7.35 2.10
N ALA A 43 6.85 -8.27 2.89
CA ALA A 43 7.89 -9.19 2.46
C ALA A 43 7.38 -10.11 1.32
N ASP A 44 6.17 -10.67 1.45
CA ASP A 44 5.54 -11.51 0.43
C ASP A 44 5.31 -10.74 -0.87
N ALA A 45 4.90 -9.48 -0.78
CA ALA A 45 4.72 -8.62 -1.95
C ALA A 45 6.05 -8.35 -2.68
N VAL A 46 7.12 -8.07 -1.93
CA VAL A 46 8.47 -7.88 -2.49
C VAL A 46 8.96 -9.18 -3.13
N TRP A 47 8.81 -10.31 -2.44
CA TRP A 47 9.19 -11.62 -2.96
C TRP A 47 8.43 -11.97 -4.25
N SER A 48 7.12 -11.72 -4.28
CA SER A 48 6.32 -11.88 -5.48
C SER A 48 6.79 -10.99 -6.63
N ALA A 49 7.22 -9.75 -6.34
CA ALA A 49 7.75 -8.83 -7.33
C ALA A 49 9.09 -9.29 -7.92
N VAL A 50 9.93 -9.96 -7.13
CA VAL A 50 11.19 -10.57 -7.60
C VAL A 50 10.90 -11.72 -8.55
N GLN A 51 9.97 -12.61 -8.18
CA GLN A 51 9.63 -13.77 -9.01
C GLN A 51 8.85 -13.42 -10.27
N ARG A 52 7.97 -12.43 -10.18
CA ARG A 52 7.08 -12.00 -11.28
C ARG A 52 7.11 -10.49 -11.44
N PRO A 53 8.19 -9.93 -12.01
CA PRO A 53 8.38 -8.50 -12.11
C PRO A 53 7.19 -7.80 -12.77
N SER A 54 6.78 -6.70 -12.17
CA SER A 54 5.76 -5.80 -12.71
C SER A 54 6.16 -4.35 -12.43
N ARG A 55 5.62 -3.40 -13.18
CA ARG A 55 6.00 -2.00 -13.01
C ARG A 55 5.66 -1.46 -11.61
N LYS A 56 4.52 -1.88 -11.06
CA LYS A 56 4.02 -1.43 -9.74
C LYS A 56 3.36 -2.57 -8.99
N VAL A 57 3.58 -2.62 -7.69
CA VAL A 57 2.90 -3.49 -6.73
C VAL A 57 2.34 -2.64 -5.61
N PHE A 58 1.07 -2.77 -5.29
CA PHE A 58 0.39 -2.05 -4.22
C PHE A 58 0.07 -3.01 -3.09
N VAL A 59 0.60 -2.77 -1.91
CA VAL A 59 0.36 -3.57 -0.71
C VAL A 59 -0.75 -2.93 0.10
N GLY A 60 -1.82 -3.68 0.35
CA GLY A 60 -3.02 -3.19 1.01
C GLY A 60 -3.85 -2.23 0.15
N ARG A 61 -5.13 -2.14 0.48
CA ARG A 61 -6.08 -1.29 -0.27
C ARG A 61 -5.77 0.21 -0.17
N THR A 62 -5.18 0.65 0.93
CA THR A 62 -4.89 2.07 1.19
C THR A 62 -3.89 2.63 0.18
N THR A 63 -2.82 1.92 -0.13
CA THR A 63 -1.81 2.36 -1.09
C THR A 63 -2.38 2.53 -2.49
N TRP A 64 -3.25 1.60 -2.89
CA TRP A 64 -3.93 1.68 -4.18
C TRP A 64 -4.92 2.85 -4.25
N LEU A 65 -5.73 3.04 -3.19
CA LEU A 65 -6.67 4.16 -3.11
C LEU A 65 -5.94 5.51 -3.08
N MET A 66 -4.83 5.62 -2.34
CA MET A 66 -4.00 6.83 -2.33
C MET A 66 -3.39 7.13 -3.70
N ALA A 67 -2.92 6.09 -4.41
CA ALA A 67 -2.39 6.26 -5.75
C ALA A 67 -3.46 6.73 -6.75
N LEU A 68 -4.69 6.22 -6.64
CA LEU A 68 -5.83 6.69 -7.44
C LEU A 68 -6.22 8.13 -7.07
N ALA A 69 -6.33 8.44 -5.78
CA ALA A 69 -6.66 9.78 -5.32
C ALA A 69 -5.64 10.80 -5.85
N GLN A 70 -4.34 10.49 -5.77
CA GLN A 70 -3.29 11.35 -6.30
C GLN A 70 -3.40 11.54 -7.82
N GLN A 71 -3.86 10.52 -8.55
CA GLN A 71 -4.01 10.61 -10.00
C GLN A 71 -5.21 11.45 -10.44
N PHE A 72 -6.35 11.36 -9.73
CA PHE A 72 -7.61 11.99 -10.15
C PHE A 72 -7.97 13.24 -9.36
N THR A 73 -7.55 13.33 -8.10
CA THR A 73 -7.90 14.42 -7.17
C THR A 73 -6.69 14.83 -6.31
N PRO A 74 -5.58 15.32 -6.92
CA PRO A 74 -4.33 15.59 -6.19
C PRO A 74 -4.54 16.58 -5.04
N ALA A 75 -5.30 17.66 -5.24
CA ALA A 75 -5.55 18.66 -4.19
C ALA A 75 -6.28 18.07 -2.95
N LEU A 76 -7.15 17.08 -3.15
CA LEU A 76 -7.82 16.38 -2.05
C LEU A 76 -6.84 15.42 -1.36
N ALA A 77 -6.01 14.71 -2.14
CA ALA A 77 -4.99 13.83 -1.61
C ALA A 77 -3.97 14.61 -0.75
N ASP A 78 -3.53 15.77 -1.20
CA ASP A 78 -2.60 16.64 -0.44
C ASP A 78 -3.21 17.15 0.87
N ARG A 79 -4.49 17.54 0.85
CA ARG A 79 -5.21 17.91 2.08
C ARG A 79 -5.32 16.77 3.09
N GLN A 80 -5.55 15.55 2.62
CA GLN A 80 -5.59 14.37 3.48
C GLN A 80 -4.19 14.03 4.02
N ALA A 81 -3.17 14.11 3.19
CA ALA A 81 -1.78 13.91 3.60
C ALA A 81 -1.36 14.90 4.71
N ALA A 82 -1.74 16.18 4.58
CA ALA A 82 -1.46 17.19 5.61
C ALA A 82 -2.08 16.85 6.97
N LYS A 83 -3.29 16.27 7.02
CA LYS A 83 -3.92 15.81 8.25
C LYS A 83 -3.19 14.63 8.90
N MET A 84 -2.53 13.79 8.11
CA MET A 84 -1.78 12.64 8.63
C MET A 84 -0.55 13.06 9.43
N ILE A 85 0.02 14.23 9.20
CA ILE A 85 1.15 14.75 9.99
C ILE A 85 0.78 14.83 11.47
N THR A 86 -0.39 15.39 11.79
CA THR A 86 -0.87 15.47 13.17
C THR A 86 -1.26 14.10 13.74
N ALA A 87 -1.83 13.22 12.93
CA ALA A 87 -2.22 11.87 13.34
C ALA A 87 -1.01 10.96 13.66
N GLN A 88 0.19 11.32 13.19
CA GLN A 88 1.43 10.59 13.49
C GLN A 88 2.14 11.09 14.76
N GLN A 89 1.60 12.11 15.42
CA GLN A 89 2.15 12.67 16.66
C GLN A 89 1.37 12.10 17.86
N GLY A 90 2.06 11.31 18.67
CA GLY A 90 1.51 10.74 19.90
C GLY A 90 1.77 11.61 21.13
N ASP A 91 1.89 10.94 22.26
CA ASP A 91 2.14 11.58 23.56
C ASP A 91 3.46 12.33 23.60
N PRO A 92 3.60 13.32 24.51
CA PRO A 92 4.87 14.01 24.72
C PRO A 92 5.99 13.03 25.04
N GLN A 93 7.12 13.16 24.36
CA GLN A 93 8.29 12.30 24.51
C GLN A 93 9.57 13.14 24.37
N LEU A 94 10.60 12.82 25.16
CA LEU A 94 11.91 13.44 24.99
C LEU A 94 12.54 13.05 23.66
N PRO A 95 13.28 13.94 23.01
CA PRO A 95 14.05 13.63 21.81
C PRO A 95 14.97 12.43 22.03
N ARG A 96 15.11 11.58 21.02
CA ARG A 96 15.94 10.37 21.07
C ARG A 96 16.93 10.35 19.90
N LEU A 97 18.17 9.90 20.16
CA LEU A 97 19.20 9.79 19.12
C LEU A 97 18.90 8.67 18.11
N GLY A 98 18.34 7.54 18.58
CA GLY A 98 17.98 6.39 17.76
C GLY A 98 19.17 5.77 17.03
N ASN A 99 18.86 4.92 16.07
CA ASN A 99 19.79 4.05 15.34
C ASN A 99 20.46 4.71 14.11
N LEU A 100 20.45 6.04 13.99
CA LEU A 100 21.01 6.70 12.81
C LEU A 100 22.55 6.65 12.77
N ASP A 101 23.19 6.88 13.91
CA ASP A 101 24.66 6.96 14.00
C ASP A 101 25.27 5.68 14.61
N GLN A 102 24.49 4.98 15.42
CA GLN A 102 24.90 3.72 16.08
C GLN A 102 23.73 2.75 16.07
N PRO A 103 23.99 1.43 15.92
CA PRO A 103 22.91 0.43 16.01
C PRO A 103 22.30 0.47 17.42
N GLU A 104 20.99 0.13 17.49
CA GLU A 104 20.31 -0.07 18.78
C GLU A 104 20.77 -1.40 19.40
N ASP A 105 21.09 -1.35 20.68
CA ASP A 105 21.44 -2.54 21.47
C ASP A 105 20.15 -3.26 21.89
N GLY A 106 19.82 -4.33 21.14
CA GLY A 106 18.63 -5.11 21.43
C GLY A 106 18.44 -6.29 20.48
N PRO A 107 17.54 -7.23 20.81
CA PRO A 107 17.25 -8.35 19.92
C PRO A 107 16.57 -7.84 18.65
N ALA A 108 16.96 -8.42 17.51
CA ALA A 108 16.28 -8.15 16.25
C ALA A 108 14.79 -8.55 16.36
N ALA A 109 13.90 -7.65 15.97
CA ALA A 109 12.46 -7.88 15.96
C ALA A 109 11.85 -7.52 14.60
N ILE A 110 10.86 -8.29 14.19
CA ILE A 110 10.08 -8.04 12.97
C ILE A 110 8.84 -7.23 13.32
N ASP A 111 8.16 -7.63 14.39
CA ASP A 111 6.89 -7.05 14.82
C ASP A 111 7.11 -5.82 15.71
N GLY A 112 6.37 -4.77 15.44
CA GLY A 112 6.29 -3.58 16.29
C GLY A 112 5.34 -3.78 17.48
N PRO A 113 5.16 -2.74 18.31
CA PRO A 113 4.38 -2.83 19.56
C PRO A 113 2.86 -3.01 19.34
N ASP A 114 2.34 -2.60 18.18
CA ASP A 114 0.89 -2.48 17.93
C ASP A 114 0.27 -3.75 17.32
N THR A 115 0.62 -4.93 17.79
CA THR A 115 0.19 -6.21 17.21
C THR A 115 -1.32 -6.41 17.18
N GLU A 116 -2.05 -5.87 18.16
CA GLU A 116 -3.51 -5.97 18.25
C GLU A 116 -4.24 -5.15 17.16
N ARG A 117 -3.58 -4.11 16.64
CA ARG A 117 -4.12 -3.22 15.60
C ARG A 117 -3.85 -3.74 14.18
N VAL A 118 -3.04 -4.80 14.05
CA VAL A 118 -2.60 -5.32 12.75
C VAL A 118 -3.73 -5.99 12.00
N ILE A 119 -3.99 -5.55 10.79
CA ILE A 119 -4.94 -6.19 9.89
C ILE A 119 -4.23 -7.13 8.90
N ARG A 120 -4.89 -8.25 8.59
CA ARG A 120 -4.44 -9.26 7.61
C ARG A 120 -5.52 -9.45 6.55
N PRO A 121 -5.52 -8.66 5.47
CA PRO A 121 -6.54 -8.75 4.45
C PRO A 121 -6.39 -10.04 3.62
N LEU A 122 -7.50 -10.61 3.14
CA LEU A 122 -7.51 -11.78 2.24
C LEU A 122 -6.72 -11.50 0.94
N ILE A 123 -6.86 -10.30 0.38
CA ILE A 123 -6.06 -9.85 -0.76
C ILE A 123 -5.03 -8.86 -0.21
N GLY A 124 -3.82 -9.36 -0.02
CA GLY A 124 -2.76 -8.59 0.61
C GLY A 124 -2.13 -7.54 -0.30
N PHE A 125 -1.92 -7.87 -1.57
CA PHE A 125 -1.31 -6.96 -2.57
C PHE A 125 -1.80 -7.25 -3.98
N VAL A 126 -1.67 -6.25 -4.86
CA VAL A 126 -2.08 -6.32 -6.27
C VAL A 126 -0.99 -5.70 -7.14
N SER A 127 -0.62 -6.39 -8.21
CA SER A 127 0.34 -5.90 -9.21
C SER A 127 -0.34 -5.14 -10.34
N SER A 128 0.39 -4.25 -11.00
CA SER A 128 -0.10 -3.56 -12.20
C SER A 128 -0.46 -4.51 -13.34
N ARG A 129 0.14 -5.69 -13.41
CA ARG A 129 -0.21 -6.75 -14.38
C ARG A 129 -1.60 -7.34 -14.08
N GLN A 130 -1.88 -7.64 -12.82
CA GLN A 130 -3.21 -8.13 -12.41
C GLN A 130 -4.30 -7.07 -12.64
N ILE A 131 -4.02 -5.81 -12.35
CA ILE A 131 -4.94 -4.71 -12.63
C ILE A 131 -5.21 -4.59 -14.14
N ALA A 132 -4.19 -4.72 -14.98
CA ALA A 132 -4.35 -4.68 -16.43
C ALA A 132 -5.19 -5.88 -16.92
N ALA A 133 -4.94 -7.08 -16.42
CA ALA A 133 -5.72 -8.27 -16.77
C ALA A 133 -7.20 -8.12 -16.38
N LEU A 134 -7.48 -7.60 -15.19
CA LEU A 134 -8.86 -7.32 -14.74
C LEU A 134 -9.56 -6.28 -15.61
N LYS A 135 -8.86 -5.24 -16.06
CA LYS A 135 -9.41 -4.23 -16.98
C LYS A 135 -9.78 -4.86 -18.32
N VAL A 136 -8.91 -5.69 -18.89
CA VAL A 136 -9.18 -6.39 -20.16
C VAL A 136 -10.39 -7.32 -20.01
N ALA A 137 -10.44 -8.09 -18.93
CA ALA A 137 -11.58 -8.96 -18.66
C ALA A 137 -12.90 -8.19 -18.52
N ALA A 138 -12.90 -7.06 -17.79
CA ALA A 138 -14.07 -6.20 -17.62
C ALA A 138 -14.56 -5.62 -18.97
N VAL A 139 -13.66 -5.16 -19.83
CA VAL A 139 -14.01 -4.67 -21.17
C VAL A 139 -14.60 -5.79 -22.01
N GLY A 140 -14.03 -7.00 -21.96
CA GLY A 140 -14.53 -8.17 -22.67
C GLY A 140 -15.96 -8.55 -22.24
N VAL A 141 -16.24 -8.54 -20.94
CA VAL A 141 -17.59 -8.79 -20.40
C VAL A 141 -18.59 -7.73 -20.86
N LEU A 142 -18.23 -6.45 -20.79
CA LEU A 142 -19.10 -5.34 -21.24
C LEU A 142 -19.39 -5.43 -22.74
N ALA A 143 -18.38 -5.73 -23.56
CA ALA A 143 -18.56 -5.93 -24.99
C ALA A 143 -19.47 -7.12 -25.29
N GLY A 144 -19.30 -8.25 -24.58
CA GLY A 144 -20.17 -9.41 -24.70
C GLY A 144 -21.63 -9.12 -24.35
N LEU A 145 -21.87 -8.40 -23.26
CA LEU A 145 -23.21 -7.97 -22.85
C LEU A 145 -23.85 -7.02 -23.89
N ALA A 146 -23.10 -6.10 -24.48
CA ALA A 146 -23.59 -5.20 -25.50
C ALA A 146 -24.02 -5.96 -26.78
N VAL A 147 -23.24 -6.97 -27.20
CA VAL A 147 -23.60 -7.82 -28.35
C VAL A 147 -24.87 -8.62 -28.09
N THR A 148 -24.98 -9.24 -26.91
CA THR A 148 -26.19 -10.04 -26.57
C THR A 148 -27.44 -9.18 -26.48
N ALA A 149 -27.34 -7.97 -25.90
CA ALA A 149 -28.44 -7.02 -25.85
C ALA A 149 -28.85 -6.53 -27.26
N GLY A 150 -27.88 -6.25 -28.13
CA GLY A 150 -28.14 -5.86 -29.53
C GLY A 150 -28.85 -6.95 -30.32
N LEU A 151 -28.47 -8.21 -30.15
CA LEU A 151 -29.12 -9.36 -30.79
C LEU A 151 -30.55 -9.57 -30.28
N ALA A 152 -30.79 -9.39 -28.96
CA ALA A 152 -32.14 -9.53 -28.39
C ALA A 152 -33.10 -8.45 -28.92
N ILE A 153 -32.65 -7.21 -29.06
CA ILE A 153 -33.45 -6.10 -29.60
C ILE A 153 -33.71 -6.31 -31.11
N GLY A 154 -32.72 -6.82 -31.85
CA GLY A 154 -32.88 -7.12 -33.28
C GLY A 154 -33.88 -8.24 -33.57
N SER A 155 -33.99 -9.25 -32.70
CA SER A 155 -34.93 -10.37 -32.81
C SER A 155 -36.37 -10.02 -32.46
N SER A 156 -36.58 -8.99 -31.63
CA SER A 156 -37.94 -8.52 -31.21
C SER A 156 -38.64 -7.64 -32.26
N LYS A 157 -37.95 -7.26 -33.34
CA LYS A 157 -38.51 -6.44 -34.44
C LYS A 157 -38.88 -7.22 -35.69
N ARG A 158 -38.91 -8.56 -35.66
CA ARG A 158 -39.46 -9.44 -36.68
C ARG A 158 -40.67 -10.13 -36.12
#